data_144b80d61cacd4c627be608ebe6d4e50
#
_entry.id   144b80d61cacd4c627be608ebe6d4e50
#
_cell.length_a   1.000
_cell.length_b   1.000
_cell.length_c   1.000
_cell.angle_alpha   90.00
_cell.angle_beta   90.00
_cell.angle_gamma   90.00
#
_symmetry.space_group_name_H-M   'P 1'
#
loop_
_entity.id
_entity.type
_entity.pdbx_description
1 polymer ?
#
loop_
_entity_poly.entity_id
_entity_poly.type
_entity_poly.pdbx_seq_one_letter_code
_entity_poly.pdbx_strand_id
1 'polypeptide(L)'
;NINQEVDEVSEDDIYVDSLKSSHNIILHGAPGTGKTYLAKQIAADMIGCSIGELNDSEQFDFVQFHPNYDYSDFVEGLRPVNHNGTIGFERRNGIFMNFCEKAKISSLDYKGPQKSSDIKPYVFIIDEINRGDISKIFGELFFSIDPSYRGIRGAVTTQFSNLYDGTDGKNLGDKFYIPENVYIIGTMNDIDRSVDSFDFAMRRRFRFIEIKAKQRLSMLEELDEEKREEAEFRLLNLNRSISATEGLSESYHVGPSYFLKLKDLDYNYDALWSDYIKPLLIEYLRGSYDFQEILGNLDDAYNTIDDTGDADESDGQ
;
A
#
# COMPACT_ATOMS: atom_id res chain seq x y z
N ASN A 1 -2.53 -37.71 25.72
CA ASN A 1 -2.11 -37.32 24.35
C ASN A 1 -3.12 -36.32 23.83
N ILE A 2 -2.85 -35.04 24.07
CA ILE A 2 -3.55 -33.92 23.44
C ILE A 2 -2.51 -33.35 22.48
N ASN A 3 -2.57 -33.78 21.21
CA ASN A 3 -1.97 -33.04 20.12
C ASN A 3 -2.84 -31.78 19.94
N GLN A 4 -2.38 -30.65 20.43
CA GLN A 4 -2.79 -29.36 19.91
C GLN A 4 -2.04 -29.20 18.58
N GLU A 5 -2.75 -29.35 17.48
CA GLU A 5 -2.36 -28.74 16.21
C GLU A 5 -2.30 -27.23 16.50
N VAL A 6 -1.10 -26.71 16.53
CA VAL A 6 -0.87 -25.27 16.44
C VAL A 6 -1.13 -24.97 14.98
N ASP A 7 -2.31 -24.41 14.65
CA ASP A 7 -2.56 -23.82 13.35
C ASP A 7 -1.44 -22.82 13.09
N GLU A 8 -0.60 -23.08 12.11
CA GLU A 8 0.38 -22.11 11.62
C GLU A 8 -0.41 -20.92 11.08
N VAL A 9 -0.40 -19.82 11.85
CA VAL A 9 -1.01 -18.56 11.44
C VAL A 9 -0.29 -18.11 10.18
N SER A 10 -0.99 -18.01 9.07
CA SER A 10 -0.40 -17.54 7.82
C SER A 10 0.11 -16.09 7.97
N GLU A 11 1.14 -15.70 7.21
CA GLU A 11 1.62 -14.31 7.23
C GLU A 11 0.49 -13.33 6.90
N ASP A 12 -0.43 -13.70 6.03
CA ASP A 12 -1.57 -12.89 5.63
C ASP A 12 -2.57 -12.66 6.78
N ASP A 13 -2.80 -13.65 7.64
CA ASP A 13 -3.65 -13.53 8.84
C ASP A 13 -3.10 -12.46 9.81
N ILE A 14 -1.78 -12.34 9.93
CA ILE A 14 -1.13 -11.33 10.78
C ILE A 14 -1.46 -9.91 10.32
N TYR A 15 -1.49 -9.67 9.00
CA TYR A 15 -1.83 -8.36 8.45
C TYR A 15 -3.31 -8.02 8.62
N VAL A 16 -4.19 -8.99 8.39
CA VAL A 16 -5.64 -8.86 8.61
C VAL A 16 -5.94 -8.53 10.08
N ASP A 17 -5.32 -9.22 11.02
CA ASP A 17 -5.48 -8.97 12.45
C ASP A 17 -4.91 -7.61 12.88
N SER A 18 -3.80 -7.20 12.26
CA SER A 18 -3.22 -5.87 12.45
C SER A 18 -4.18 -4.78 11.99
N LEU A 19 -4.82 -4.96 10.84
CA LEU A 19 -5.81 -4.02 10.30
C LEU A 19 -7.08 -3.99 11.18
N LYS A 20 -7.61 -5.14 11.58
CA LYS A 20 -8.78 -5.23 12.49
C LYS A 20 -8.53 -4.52 13.80
N SER A 21 -7.34 -4.66 14.38
CA SER A 21 -7.01 -4.08 15.70
C SER A 21 -6.73 -2.57 15.64
N SER A 22 -6.16 -2.06 14.54
CA SER A 22 -5.75 -0.66 14.42
C SER A 22 -6.64 0.20 13.52
N HIS A 23 -7.54 -0.39 12.75
CA HIS A 23 -8.37 0.22 11.70
C HIS A 23 -7.58 0.88 10.56
N ASN A 24 -6.35 1.33 10.82
CA ASN A 24 -5.52 2.01 9.83
C ASN A 24 -4.11 1.43 9.87
N ILE A 25 -3.62 0.95 8.72
CA ILE A 25 -2.23 0.50 8.58
C ILE A 25 -1.55 1.23 7.43
N ILE A 26 -0.24 1.35 7.49
CA ILE A 26 0.61 1.76 6.37
C ILE A 26 1.62 0.65 6.11
N LEU A 27 1.57 0.10 4.92
CA LEU A 27 2.58 -0.82 4.40
C LEU A 27 3.70 0.01 3.77
N HIS A 28 4.89 -0.03 4.36
CA HIS A 28 6.02 0.77 3.88
C HIS A 28 7.26 -0.11 3.64
N GLY A 29 8.24 0.40 2.94
CA GLY A 29 9.49 -0.31 2.65
C GLY A 29 10.02 -0.03 1.26
N ALA A 30 11.01 -0.82 0.85
CA ALA A 30 11.72 -0.67 -0.41
C ALA A 30 10.81 -0.79 -1.65
N PRO A 31 11.17 -0.16 -2.78
CA PRO A 31 10.41 -0.29 -4.02
C PRO A 31 10.41 -1.73 -4.55
N GLY A 32 9.30 -2.14 -5.17
CA GLY A 32 9.20 -3.47 -5.77
C GLY A 32 8.94 -4.62 -4.79
N THR A 33 8.62 -4.34 -3.52
CA THR A 33 8.27 -5.38 -2.53
C THR A 33 6.81 -5.85 -2.61
N GLY A 34 6.04 -5.37 -3.59
CA GLY A 34 4.65 -5.81 -3.81
C GLY A 34 3.63 -5.25 -2.82
N LYS A 35 3.91 -4.11 -2.17
CA LYS A 35 3.03 -3.48 -1.14
C LYS A 35 1.59 -3.27 -1.61
N THR A 36 1.40 -2.73 -2.82
CA THR A 36 0.07 -2.49 -3.38
C THR A 36 -0.70 -3.78 -3.65
N TYR A 37 0.00 -4.84 -4.09
CA TYR A 37 -0.60 -6.17 -4.25
C TYR A 37 -0.99 -6.76 -2.89
N LEU A 38 -0.10 -6.70 -1.91
CA LEU A 38 -0.37 -7.15 -0.53
C LEU A 38 -1.54 -6.38 0.10
N ALA A 39 -1.63 -5.07 -0.13
CA ALA A 39 -2.77 -4.28 0.34
C ALA A 39 -4.10 -4.79 -0.23
N LYS A 40 -4.12 -5.16 -1.52
CA LYS A 40 -5.29 -5.77 -2.16
C LYS A 40 -5.59 -7.17 -1.62
N GLN A 41 -4.56 -7.99 -1.36
CA GLN A 41 -4.72 -9.30 -0.72
C GLN A 41 -5.39 -9.16 0.65
N ILE A 42 -4.85 -8.30 1.51
CA ILE A 42 -5.42 -8.03 2.84
C ILE A 42 -6.88 -7.55 2.74
N ALA A 43 -7.20 -6.69 1.76
CA ALA A 43 -8.56 -6.22 1.54
C ALA A 43 -9.49 -7.37 1.11
N ALA A 44 -9.04 -8.24 0.20
CA ALA A 44 -9.78 -9.40 -0.26
C ALA A 44 -10.08 -10.37 0.88
N ASP A 45 -9.09 -10.67 1.71
CA ASP A 45 -9.22 -11.54 2.88
C ASP A 45 -10.16 -10.95 3.93
N MET A 46 -10.09 -9.64 4.17
CA MET A 46 -11.01 -8.92 5.08
C MET A 46 -12.46 -8.99 4.62
N ILE A 47 -12.70 -8.86 3.32
CA ILE A 47 -14.03 -8.83 2.71
C ILE A 47 -14.56 -10.25 2.48
N GLY A 48 -13.66 -11.22 2.30
CA GLY A 48 -14.01 -12.63 2.01
C GLY A 48 -14.27 -12.87 0.52
N CYS A 49 -13.47 -12.25 -0.37
CA CYS A 49 -13.55 -12.42 -1.82
C CYS A 49 -12.13 -12.63 -2.42
N SER A 50 -12.05 -12.96 -3.70
CA SER A 50 -10.76 -12.99 -4.41
C SER A 50 -10.30 -11.58 -4.81
N ILE A 51 -8.98 -11.41 -5.04
CA ILE A 51 -8.42 -10.13 -5.53
C ILE A 51 -9.10 -9.68 -6.84
N GLY A 52 -9.44 -10.64 -7.72
CA GLY A 52 -10.09 -10.34 -9.00
C GLY A 52 -11.50 -9.76 -8.86
N GLU A 53 -12.19 -10.09 -7.76
CA GLU A 53 -13.55 -9.65 -7.47
C GLU A 53 -13.60 -8.32 -6.69
N LEU A 54 -12.46 -7.82 -6.19
CA LEU A 54 -12.42 -6.60 -5.36
C LEU A 54 -13.09 -5.41 -6.04
N ASN A 55 -12.79 -5.18 -7.32
CA ASN A 55 -13.30 -4.01 -8.04
C ASN A 55 -14.82 -4.03 -8.25
N ASP A 56 -15.44 -5.19 -8.15
CA ASP A 56 -16.89 -5.36 -8.26
C ASP A 56 -17.59 -5.26 -6.89
N SER A 57 -16.81 -5.20 -5.79
CA SER A 57 -17.33 -5.13 -4.43
C SER A 57 -17.60 -3.69 -4.00
N GLU A 58 -18.80 -3.42 -3.48
CA GLU A 58 -19.10 -2.13 -2.84
C GLU A 58 -18.33 -1.88 -1.54
N GLN A 59 -17.74 -2.93 -0.97
CA GLN A 59 -16.94 -2.88 0.28
C GLN A 59 -15.49 -2.49 0.05
N PHE A 60 -15.10 -2.25 -1.20
CA PHE A 60 -13.73 -1.91 -1.59
C PHE A 60 -13.69 -0.62 -2.41
N ASP A 61 -12.69 0.21 -2.15
CA ASP A 61 -12.34 1.32 -3.03
C ASP A 61 -10.84 1.59 -2.97
N PHE A 62 -10.30 2.19 -4.02
CA PHE A 62 -8.87 2.39 -4.21
C PHE A 62 -8.60 3.77 -4.81
N VAL A 63 -7.61 4.46 -4.27
CA VAL A 63 -7.10 5.71 -4.83
C VAL A 63 -5.58 5.74 -4.75
N GLN A 64 -4.94 6.36 -5.73
CA GLN A 64 -3.52 6.68 -5.69
C GLN A 64 -3.35 8.17 -5.46
N PHE A 65 -2.59 8.55 -4.42
CA PHE A 65 -2.29 9.95 -4.18
C PHE A 65 -1.20 10.45 -5.14
N HIS A 66 -1.29 11.71 -5.48
CA HIS A 66 -0.32 12.45 -6.29
C HIS A 66 -0.26 13.91 -5.81
N PRO A 67 0.76 14.70 -6.17
CA PRO A 67 0.95 16.04 -5.61
C PRO A 67 -0.21 17.02 -5.78
N ASN A 68 -1.07 16.81 -6.78
CA ASN A 68 -2.25 17.67 -7.03
C ASN A 68 -3.55 17.09 -6.48
N TYR A 69 -3.48 15.98 -5.70
CA TYR A 69 -4.67 15.40 -5.07
C TYR A 69 -5.08 16.25 -3.87
N ASP A 70 -6.35 16.60 -3.76
CA ASP A 70 -6.81 17.55 -2.75
C ASP A 70 -8.08 17.10 -1.99
N TYR A 71 -8.49 17.95 -1.05
CA TYR A 71 -9.70 17.76 -0.24
C TYR A 71 -10.96 17.61 -1.10
N SER A 72 -11.06 18.35 -2.21
CA SER A 72 -12.23 18.31 -3.08
C SER A 72 -12.41 16.98 -3.80
N ASP A 73 -11.30 16.26 -4.05
CA ASP A 73 -11.35 14.93 -4.66
C ASP A 73 -11.66 13.85 -3.62
N PHE A 74 -11.18 14.03 -2.40
CA PHE A 74 -11.23 13.02 -1.36
C PHE A 74 -12.47 13.13 -0.47
N VAL A 75 -12.75 14.31 0.05
CA VAL A 75 -13.85 14.54 1.00
C VAL A 75 -15.07 15.12 0.32
N GLU A 76 -15.06 16.40 -0.03
CA GLU A 76 -16.15 17.08 -0.74
C GLU A 76 -15.65 18.37 -1.39
N GLY A 77 -16.28 18.79 -2.46
CA GLY A 77 -15.87 19.99 -3.18
C GLY A 77 -16.93 20.57 -4.08
N LEU A 78 -16.70 21.81 -4.53
CA LEU A 78 -17.51 22.46 -5.55
C LEU A 78 -17.07 22.01 -6.94
N ARG A 79 -18.01 21.45 -7.70
CA ARG A 79 -17.76 21.02 -9.09
C ARG A 79 -18.54 21.91 -10.07
N PRO A 80 -17.92 22.35 -11.16
CA PRO A 80 -18.63 23.12 -12.16
C PRO A 80 -19.68 22.23 -12.86
N VAL A 81 -20.85 22.76 -13.02
CA VAL A 81 -21.98 22.13 -13.73
C VAL A 81 -22.52 23.08 -14.78
N ASN A 82 -23.05 22.54 -15.88
CA ASN A 82 -23.68 23.32 -16.92
C ASN A 82 -25.19 23.15 -16.87
N HIS A 83 -25.89 24.21 -16.47
CA HIS A 83 -27.34 24.28 -16.49
C HIS A 83 -27.79 25.10 -17.70
N ASN A 84 -28.17 24.46 -18.81
CA ASN A 84 -28.70 25.10 -20.00
C ASN A 84 -27.79 26.22 -20.58
N GLY A 85 -26.47 25.98 -20.59
CA GLY A 85 -25.51 26.96 -21.11
C GLY A 85 -24.95 27.95 -20.07
N THR A 86 -25.46 27.92 -18.84
CA THR A 86 -24.93 28.72 -17.72
C THR A 86 -24.07 27.84 -16.83
N ILE A 87 -22.85 28.29 -16.51
CA ILE A 87 -21.96 27.59 -15.59
C ILE A 87 -22.36 27.92 -14.16
N GLY A 88 -22.70 26.89 -13.42
CA GLY A 88 -22.93 26.93 -11.97
C GLY A 88 -21.92 26.06 -11.24
N PHE A 89 -22.05 25.99 -9.91
CA PHE A 89 -21.28 25.11 -9.07
C PHE A 89 -22.21 24.31 -8.17
N GLU A 90 -21.95 23.00 -8.08
CA GLU A 90 -22.64 22.10 -7.16
C GLU A 90 -21.64 21.48 -6.19
N ARG A 91 -22.08 21.35 -4.94
CA ARG A 91 -21.33 20.54 -3.97
C ARG A 91 -21.47 19.06 -4.31
N ARG A 92 -20.36 18.36 -4.34
CA ARG A 92 -20.34 16.90 -4.51
C ARG A 92 -19.42 16.26 -3.49
N ASN A 93 -19.81 15.08 -3.03
CA ASN A 93 -18.94 14.25 -2.20
C ASN A 93 -17.71 13.82 -3.00
N GLY A 94 -16.55 13.76 -2.34
CA GLY A 94 -15.35 13.09 -2.82
C GLY A 94 -15.46 11.57 -2.67
N ILE A 95 -14.44 10.87 -3.17
CA ILE A 95 -14.42 9.40 -3.21
C ILE A 95 -14.54 8.78 -1.81
N PHE A 96 -13.78 9.28 -0.84
CA PHE A 96 -13.75 8.71 0.51
C PHE A 96 -15.05 8.99 1.28
N MET A 97 -15.63 10.20 1.14
CA MET A 97 -16.90 10.50 1.75
C MET A 97 -18.03 9.60 1.19
N ASN A 98 -18.08 9.39 -0.12
CA ASN A 98 -19.05 8.47 -0.74
C ASN A 98 -18.86 7.03 -0.22
N PHE A 99 -17.63 6.59 -0.08
CA PHE A 99 -17.31 5.28 0.46
C PHE A 99 -17.79 5.11 1.91
N CYS A 100 -17.54 6.11 2.76
CA CYS A 100 -18.01 6.11 4.13
C CYS A 100 -19.55 6.11 4.25
N GLU A 101 -20.26 6.82 3.35
CA GLU A 101 -21.73 6.81 3.35
C GLU A 101 -22.29 5.42 2.99
N LYS A 102 -21.68 4.70 2.03
CA LYS A 102 -22.04 3.29 1.74
C LYS A 102 -21.82 2.40 2.96
N ALA A 103 -20.66 2.52 3.61
CA ALA A 103 -20.35 1.74 4.82
C ALA A 103 -21.33 2.01 5.97
N LYS A 104 -21.76 3.27 6.14
CA LYS A 104 -22.74 3.70 7.13
C LYS A 104 -24.11 3.08 6.88
N ILE A 105 -24.60 3.10 5.63
CA ILE A 105 -25.90 2.50 5.26
C ILE A 105 -25.88 1.01 5.57
N SER A 106 -24.81 0.29 5.18
CA SER A 106 -24.63 -1.13 5.45
C SER A 106 -24.67 -1.47 6.94
N SER A 107 -24.11 -0.59 7.80
CA SER A 107 -24.12 -0.80 9.25
C SER A 107 -25.51 -0.58 9.90
N LEU A 108 -26.34 0.30 9.32
CA LEU A 108 -27.71 0.59 9.80
C LEU A 108 -28.71 -0.51 9.43
N ASP A 109 -28.45 -1.23 8.33
CA ASP A 109 -29.31 -2.33 7.87
C ASP A 109 -29.22 -3.58 8.76
N TYR A 110 -28.21 -3.63 9.63
CA TYR A 110 -28.04 -4.73 10.56
C TYR A 110 -28.97 -4.60 11.78
N LYS A 111 -29.98 -5.47 11.85
CA LYS A 111 -31.03 -5.46 12.89
C LYS A 111 -30.80 -6.41 14.08
N GLY A 112 -29.62 -7.01 14.19
CA GLY A 112 -29.27 -7.95 15.27
C GLY A 112 -28.60 -7.30 16.48
N PRO A 113 -28.40 -8.03 17.61
CA PRO A 113 -27.56 -7.55 18.71
C PRO A 113 -26.11 -7.44 18.18
N GLN A 114 -25.63 -6.21 18.09
CA GLN A 114 -24.34 -5.87 17.48
C GLN A 114 -23.18 -6.49 18.26
N LYS A 115 -22.58 -7.54 17.67
CA LYS A 115 -21.16 -7.77 17.84
C LYS A 115 -20.46 -7.11 16.64
N SER A 116 -19.37 -6.43 16.84
CA SER A 116 -18.59 -5.77 15.78
C SER A 116 -18.15 -6.74 14.65
N SER A 117 -18.12 -8.05 14.93
CA SER A 117 -17.83 -9.13 13.96
C SER A 117 -18.92 -9.34 12.92
N ASP A 118 -20.14 -8.83 13.14
CA ASP A 118 -21.30 -9.10 12.28
C ASP A 118 -21.56 -7.99 11.26
N ILE A 119 -20.80 -6.89 11.35
CA ILE A 119 -20.91 -5.75 10.42
C ILE A 119 -19.90 -5.95 9.29
N LYS A 120 -20.38 -5.86 8.04
CA LYS A 120 -19.52 -5.98 6.86
C LYS A 120 -18.37 -4.99 6.90
N PRO A 121 -17.10 -5.44 6.76
CA PRO A 121 -15.96 -4.54 6.68
C PRO A 121 -15.96 -3.80 5.34
N TYR A 122 -15.53 -2.55 5.37
CA TYR A 122 -15.30 -1.71 4.19
C TYR A 122 -13.82 -1.32 4.18
N VAL A 123 -13.08 -1.67 3.14
CA VAL A 123 -11.63 -1.45 3.05
C VAL A 123 -11.30 -0.44 1.97
N PHE A 124 -10.65 0.65 2.36
CA PHE A 124 -10.21 1.73 1.49
C PHE A 124 -8.69 1.71 1.36
N ILE A 125 -8.16 1.58 0.15
CA ILE A 125 -6.73 1.62 -0.11
C ILE A 125 -6.32 3.00 -0.62
N ILE A 126 -5.26 3.56 -0.03
CA ILE A 126 -4.59 4.79 -0.47
C ILE A 126 -3.17 4.41 -0.88
N ASP A 127 -2.96 4.26 -2.18
CA ASP A 127 -1.65 3.96 -2.73
C ASP A 127 -0.80 5.23 -2.80
N GLU A 128 0.52 5.10 -2.55
CA GLU A 128 1.45 6.24 -2.50
C GLU A 128 0.96 7.37 -1.57
N ILE A 129 0.47 7.00 -0.39
CA ILE A 129 -0.20 7.91 0.56
C ILE A 129 0.67 9.12 0.91
N ASN A 130 1.99 8.97 0.87
CA ASN A 130 2.98 10.01 1.14
C ASN A 130 3.18 11.00 -0.02
N ARG A 131 2.64 10.77 -1.23
CA ARG A 131 2.79 11.70 -2.37
C ARG A 131 1.81 12.87 -2.35
N GLY A 132 0.83 12.86 -1.46
CA GLY A 132 -0.10 13.96 -1.24
C GLY A 132 0.11 14.62 0.13
N ASP A 133 -0.31 15.88 0.27
CA ASP A 133 -0.39 16.54 1.58
C ASP A 133 -1.59 15.99 2.35
N ILE A 134 -1.33 14.96 3.16
CA ILE A 134 -2.38 14.21 3.86
C ILE A 134 -3.21 15.11 4.76
N SER A 135 -2.58 16.09 5.43
CA SER A 135 -3.28 16.99 6.33
C SER A 135 -4.28 17.87 5.58
N LYS A 136 -3.95 18.31 4.36
CA LYS A 136 -4.85 19.06 3.49
C LYS A 136 -5.94 18.16 2.88
N ILE A 137 -5.56 16.94 2.44
CA ILE A 137 -6.49 16.01 1.79
C ILE A 137 -7.57 15.56 2.76
N PHE A 138 -7.21 15.21 4.00
CA PHE A 138 -8.17 14.77 5.01
C PHE A 138 -8.91 15.93 5.70
N GLY A 139 -8.29 17.11 5.77
CA GLY A 139 -8.87 18.25 6.44
C GLY A 139 -9.34 17.93 7.87
N GLU A 140 -10.58 18.27 8.22
CA GLU A 140 -11.18 17.99 9.53
C GLU A 140 -11.39 16.48 9.80
N LEU A 141 -11.44 15.63 8.76
CA LEU A 141 -11.50 14.17 8.93
C LEU A 141 -10.22 13.60 9.58
N PHE A 142 -9.16 14.42 9.62
CA PHE A 142 -7.95 14.08 10.33
C PHE A 142 -8.19 13.74 11.81
N PHE A 143 -9.21 14.35 12.43
CA PHE A 143 -9.67 13.98 13.75
C PHE A 143 -10.41 12.64 13.76
N SER A 144 -11.33 12.45 12.81
CA SER A 144 -12.21 11.28 12.73
C SER A 144 -11.51 9.98 12.29
N ILE A 145 -10.32 10.09 11.67
CA ILE A 145 -9.54 8.93 11.22
C ILE A 145 -8.92 8.16 12.39
N ASP A 146 -8.74 8.80 13.55
CA ASP A 146 -8.22 8.17 14.76
C ASP A 146 -9.17 7.03 15.19
N PRO A 147 -8.66 5.80 15.43
CA PRO A 147 -9.49 4.66 15.81
C PRO A 147 -10.39 4.93 17.02
N SER A 148 -9.93 5.77 17.96
CA SER A 148 -10.69 6.13 19.18
C SER A 148 -11.87 7.05 18.90
N TYR A 149 -11.87 7.72 17.73
CA TYR A 149 -12.89 8.67 17.31
C TYR A 149 -13.71 8.20 16.09
N ARG A 150 -13.72 6.90 15.82
CA ARG A 150 -14.61 6.32 14.81
C ARG A 150 -16.08 6.42 15.25
N GLY A 151 -16.96 6.48 14.27
CA GLY A 151 -18.39 6.62 14.50
C GLY A 151 -18.79 8.02 14.95
N ILE A 152 -19.97 8.13 15.56
CA ILE A 152 -20.61 9.42 15.90
C ILE A 152 -19.78 10.26 16.90
N ARG A 153 -18.92 9.63 17.69
CA ARG A 153 -18.04 10.32 18.65
C ARG A 153 -17.00 11.22 17.96
N GLY A 154 -16.63 10.89 16.75
CA GLY A 154 -15.68 11.66 15.94
C GLY A 154 -16.36 12.48 14.85
N ALA A 155 -17.65 12.75 14.96
CA ALA A 155 -18.36 13.51 13.95
C ALA A 155 -17.89 14.97 13.88
N VAL A 156 -17.58 15.42 12.67
CA VAL A 156 -17.03 16.75 12.35
C VAL A 156 -17.97 17.52 11.43
N THR A 157 -17.85 18.85 11.47
CA THR A 157 -18.49 19.74 10.51
C THR A 157 -17.53 19.90 9.34
N THR A 158 -17.95 19.48 8.15
CA THR A 158 -17.12 19.54 6.95
C THR A 158 -17.08 20.93 6.33
N GLN A 159 -16.08 21.21 5.49
CA GLN A 159 -15.80 22.53 4.93
C GLN A 159 -16.99 23.12 4.17
N PHE A 160 -17.76 22.29 3.46
CA PHE A 160 -18.90 22.71 2.65
C PHE A 160 -20.26 22.31 3.25
N SER A 161 -20.32 21.99 4.54
CA SER A 161 -21.55 21.61 5.24
C SER A 161 -22.63 22.70 5.24
N ASN A 162 -22.24 23.98 5.06
CA ASN A 162 -23.16 25.09 4.91
C ASN A 162 -23.96 25.06 3.60
N LEU A 163 -23.59 24.18 2.66
CA LEU A 163 -24.28 23.97 1.37
C LEU A 163 -25.14 22.70 1.37
N TYR A 164 -25.31 22.05 2.52
CA TYR A 164 -26.22 20.90 2.65
C TYR A 164 -27.67 21.38 2.57
N ASP A 165 -28.43 20.89 1.60
CA ASP A 165 -29.78 21.32 1.29
C ASP A 165 -30.82 20.18 1.28
N GLY A 166 -30.40 18.96 1.65
CA GLY A 166 -31.24 17.76 1.66
C GLY A 166 -31.29 16.99 0.35
N THR A 167 -30.75 17.50 -0.76
CA THR A 167 -30.85 16.85 -2.08
C THR A 167 -30.06 15.54 -2.15
N ASP A 168 -28.97 15.43 -1.38
CA ASP A 168 -28.14 14.22 -1.25
C ASP A 168 -28.32 13.50 0.10
N GLY A 169 -29.44 13.78 0.79
CA GLY A 169 -29.76 13.22 2.12
C GLY A 169 -29.02 13.89 3.28
N LYS A 170 -28.27 14.99 3.03
CA LYS A 170 -27.58 15.77 4.06
C LYS A 170 -28.26 17.11 4.27
N ASN A 171 -28.66 17.39 5.50
CA ASN A 171 -29.32 18.63 5.87
C ASN A 171 -28.35 19.62 6.51
N LEU A 172 -28.69 20.90 6.46
CA LEU A 172 -27.92 21.94 7.13
C LEU A 172 -27.74 21.61 8.62
N GLY A 173 -26.47 21.56 9.05
CA GLY A 173 -26.08 21.21 10.42
C GLY A 173 -25.73 19.74 10.62
N ASP A 174 -25.92 18.88 9.64
CA ASP A 174 -25.45 17.50 9.71
C ASP A 174 -23.94 17.45 9.79
N LYS A 175 -23.44 16.49 10.58
CA LYS A 175 -22.02 16.22 10.74
C LYS A 175 -21.64 14.93 10.05
N PHE A 176 -20.42 14.89 9.54
CA PHE A 176 -19.86 13.70 8.94
C PHE A 176 -18.99 12.94 9.97
N TYR A 177 -18.96 11.62 9.89
CA TYR A 177 -18.05 10.75 10.63
C TYR A 177 -17.61 9.56 9.81
N ILE A 178 -16.45 9.02 10.12
CA ILE A 178 -15.95 7.78 9.52
C ILE A 178 -16.54 6.61 10.31
N PRO A 179 -17.31 5.70 9.68
CA PRO A 179 -17.89 4.53 10.35
C PRO A 179 -16.87 3.59 10.98
N GLU A 180 -17.27 2.86 12.02
CA GLU A 180 -16.39 1.92 12.73
C GLU A 180 -15.99 0.71 11.87
N ASN A 181 -16.77 0.36 10.85
CA ASN A 181 -16.50 -0.73 9.91
C ASN A 181 -15.66 -0.30 8.69
N VAL A 182 -15.12 0.92 8.69
CA VAL A 182 -14.20 1.41 7.64
C VAL A 182 -12.77 1.19 8.08
N TYR A 183 -12.00 0.50 7.24
CA TYR A 183 -10.58 0.21 7.42
C TYR A 183 -9.77 0.89 6.32
N ILE A 184 -8.57 1.37 6.65
CA ILE A 184 -7.73 2.10 5.70
C ILE A 184 -6.36 1.44 5.62
N ILE A 185 -5.93 1.17 4.38
CA ILE A 185 -4.59 0.67 4.09
C ILE A 185 -3.86 1.71 3.24
N GLY A 186 -2.81 2.32 3.77
CA GLY A 186 -1.89 3.14 3.01
C GLY A 186 -0.71 2.31 2.50
N THR A 187 -0.16 2.64 1.33
CA THR A 187 1.14 2.15 0.89
C THR A 187 2.10 3.31 0.67
N MET A 188 3.38 3.12 0.93
CA MET A 188 4.40 4.12 0.62
C MET A 188 5.78 3.50 0.39
N ASN A 189 6.61 4.18 -0.39
CA ASN A 189 8.02 3.88 -0.53
C ASN A 189 8.84 4.73 0.43
N ASP A 190 9.76 4.12 1.20
CA ASP A 190 10.53 4.82 2.23
C ASP A 190 11.55 5.81 1.65
N ILE A 191 11.99 5.58 0.42
CA ILE A 191 13.06 6.36 -0.22
C ILE A 191 12.59 7.52 -1.09
N ASP A 192 11.28 7.72 -1.25
CA ASP A 192 10.73 8.82 -2.05
C ASP A 192 11.05 10.17 -1.37
N ARG A 193 12.14 10.81 -1.83
CA ARG A 193 12.65 12.08 -1.30
C ARG A 193 11.77 13.30 -1.59
N SER A 194 10.79 13.16 -2.47
CA SER A 194 9.91 14.25 -2.93
C SER A 194 8.72 14.52 -2.01
N VAL A 195 8.68 13.88 -0.85
CA VAL A 195 7.49 13.82 -0.02
C VAL A 195 7.73 14.47 1.33
N ASP A 196 6.78 15.31 1.73
CA ASP A 196 6.71 15.82 3.09
C ASP A 196 6.64 14.67 4.08
N SER A 197 7.50 14.72 5.10
CA SER A 197 7.53 13.70 6.13
C SER A 197 6.16 13.61 6.82
N PHE A 198 5.66 12.40 7.00
CA PHE A 198 4.51 12.15 7.88
C PHE A 198 4.73 12.86 9.21
N ASP A 199 3.85 13.81 9.55
CA ASP A 199 3.92 14.46 10.85
C ASP A 199 3.63 13.46 11.99
N PHE A 200 4.02 13.82 13.21
CA PHE A 200 3.82 12.97 14.38
C PHE A 200 2.34 12.70 14.67
N ALA A 201 1.45 13.58 14.21
CA ALA A 201 0.02 13.44 14.43
C ALA A 201 -0.55 12.32 13.53
N MET A 202 -0.03 12.15 12.31
CA MET A 202 -0.39 11.02 11.43
C MET A 202 0.18 9.71 11.96
N ARG A 203 1.44 9.70 12.41
CA ARG A 203 2.09 8.47 12.89
C ARG A 203 1.32 7.76 13.99
N ARG A 204 0.64 8.49 14.88
CA ARG A 204 -0.16 7.88 15.95
C ARG A 204 -1.52 7.32 15.49
N ARG A 205 -1.98 7.67 14.29
CA ARG A 205 -3.28 7.24 13.74
C ARG A 205 -3.19 6.02 12.85
N PHE A 206 -1.99 5.68 12.43
CA PHE A 206 -1.71 4.52 11.60
C PHE A 206 -0.71 3.59 12.28
N ARG A 207 -0.91 2.30 12.12
CA ARG A 207 0.11 1.30 12.44
C ARG A 207 1.00 1.11 11.23
N PHE A 208 2.29 1.39 11.39
CA PHE A 208 3.29 1.22 10.35
C PHE A 208 3.81 -0.21 10.34
N ILE A 209 3.81 -0.84 9.18
CA ILE A 209 4.26 -2.22 8.96
C ILE A 209 5.29 -2.19 7.83
N GLU A 210 6.54 -2.51 8.16
CA GLU A 210 7.62 -2.57 7.19
C GLU A 210 7.53 -3.88 6.39
N ILE A 211 7.57 -3.77 5.06
CA ILE A 211 7.56 -4.89 4.12
C ILE A 211 8.97 -5.01 3.53
N LYS A 212 9.74 -5.96 4.04
CA LYS A 212 11.12 -6.20 3.60
C LYS A 212 11.16 -7.03 2.33
N ALA A 213 12.12 -6.75 1.44
CA ALA A 213 12.28 -7.47 0.18
C ALA A 213 12.41 -9.00 0.39
N LYS A 214 13.18 -9.42 1.41
CA LYS A 214 13.36 -10.85 1.74
C LYS A 214 12.09 -11.58 2.21
N GLN A 215 11.10 -10.88 2.72
CA GLN A 215 9.83 -11.47 3.14
C GLN A 215 8.89 -11.74 1.96
N ARG A 216 9.22 -11.20 0.78
CA ARG A 216 8.38 -11.30 -0.42
C ARG A 216 8.98 -12.15 -1.52
N LEU A 217 9.95 -13.01 -1.21
CA LEU A 217 10.61 -13.92 -2.17
C LEU A 217 9.62 -14.88 -2.83
N SER A 218 8.52 -15.23 -2.15
CA SER A 218 7.43 -16.03 -2.73
C SER A 218 6.85 -15.44 -4.01
N MET A 219 6.99 -14.12 -4.25
CA MET A 219 6.60 -13.53 -5.53
C MET A 219 7.38 -14.13 -6.71
N LEU A 220 8.61 -14.62 -6.49
CA LEU A 220 9.43 -15.25 -7.52
C LEU A 220 8.91 -16.64 -7.93
N GLU A 221 7.96 -17.22 -7.19
CA GLU A 221 7.27 -18.46 -7.58
C GLU A 221 6.48 -18.30 -8.89
N GLU A 222 6.25 -17.05 -9.32
CA GLU A 222 5.69 -16.78 -10.64
C GLU A 222 6.68 -17.02 -11.79
N LEU A 223 7.99 -17.12 -11.53
CA LEU A 223 9.02 -17.45 -12.53
C LEU A 223 9.09 -18.95 -12.76
N ASP A 224 9.67 -19.34 -13.89
CA ASP A 224 9.98 -20.74 -14.17
C ASP A 224 10.92 -21.29 -13.09
N GLU A 225 10.67 -22.52 -12.63
CA GLU A 225 11.37 -23.14 -11.51
C GLU A 225 12.90 -23.12 -11.67
N GLU A 226 13.39 -23.43 -12.89
CA GLU A 226 14.83 -23.43 -13.21
C GLU A 226 15.48 -22.03 -13.13
N LYS A 227 14.67 -20.96 -13.26
CA LYS A 227 15.14 -19.56 -13.26
C LYS A 227 14.95 -18.86 -11.93
N ARG A 228 14.06 -19.40 -11.10
CA ARG A 228 13.73 -18.80 -9.79
C ARG A 228 14.92 -18.78 -8.85
N GLU A 229 15.66 -19.89 -8.76
CA GLU A 229 16.82 -19.98 -7.86
C GLU A 229 17.90 -18.96 -8.21
N GLU A 230 18.22 -18.79 -9.49
CA GLU A 230 19.15 -17.76 -9.94
C GLU A 230 18.65 -16.34 -9.65
N ALA A 231 17.36 -16.09 -9.91
CA ALA A 231 16.74 -14.79 -9.64
C ALA A 231 16.79 -14.43 -8.15
N GLU A 232 16.48 -15.39 -7.27
CA GLU A 232 16.53 -15.22 -5.82
C GLU A 232 17.97 -14.98 -5.34
N PHE A 233 18.92 -15.76 -5.84
CA PHE A 233 20.32 -15.63 -5.47
C PHE A 233 20.89 -14.24 -5.85
N ARG A 234 20.66 -13.79 -7.09
CA ARG A 234 21.09 -12.46 -7.57
C ARG A 234 20.44 -11.34 -6.76
N LEU A 235 19.14 -11.44 -6.48
CA LEU A 235 18.40 -10.48 -5.66
C LEU A 235 18.99 -10.37 -4.25
N LEU A 236 19.22 -11.50 -3.59
CA LEU A 236 19.77 -11.54 -2.24
C LEU A 236 21.19 -11.00 -2.15
N ASN A 237 22.05 -11.34 -3.12
CA ASN A 237 23.42 -10.81 -3.19
C ASN A 237 23.43 -9.30 -3.43
N LEU A 238 22.65 -8.82 -4.37
CA LEU A 238 22.52 -7.39 -4.62
C LEU A 238 22.07 -6.65 -3.35
N ASN A 239 21.01 -7.12 -2.70
CA ASN A 239 20.49 -6.48 -1.50
C ASN A 239 21.47 -6.55 -0.31
N ARG A 240 22.26 -7.61 -0.20
CA ARG A 240 23.36 -7.70 0.77
C ARG A 240 24.44 -6.64 0.50
N SER A 241 24.83 -6.47 -0.77
CA SER A 241 25.79 -5.45 -1.17
C SER A 241 25.25 -4.03 -0.95
N ILE A 242 23.98 -3.79 -1.24
CA ILE A 242 23.31 -2.50 -0.91
C ILE A 242 23.41 -2.21 0.60
N SER A 243 23.09 -3.18 1.45
CA SER A 243 23.17 -2.99 2.91
C SER A 243 24.60 -2.80 3.43
N ALA A 244 25.60 -3.29 2.71
CA ALA A 244 27.02 -3.10 3.05
C ALA A 244 27.56 -1.75 2.57
N THR A 245 26.83 -1.04 1.72
CA THR A 245 27.23 0.26 1.16
C THR A 245 26.94 1.39 2.15
N GLU A 246 27.94 2.23 2.44
CA GLU A 246 27.77 3.37 3.34
C GLU A 246 26.69 4.33 2.82
N GLY A 247 25.76 4.72 3.67
CA GLY A 247 24.66 5.62 3.35
C GLY A 247 23.44 4.94 2.74
N LEU A 248 23.48 3.65 2.46
CA LEU A 248 22.33 2.85 2.04
C LEU A 248 21.87 1.93 3.20
N SER A 249 20.58 1.67 3.26
CA SER A 249 19.95 0.80 4.26
C SER A 249 19.02 -0.21 3.58
N GLU A 250 18.35 -1.06 4.35
CA GLU A 250 17.33 -1.97 3.84
C GLU A 250 16.20 -1.27 3.06
N SER A 251 15.96 0.01 3.32
CA SER A 251 14.96 0.81 2.57
C SER A 251 15.32 1.01 1.10
N TYR A 252 16.60 0.85 0.75
CA TYR A 252 17.12 0.92 -0.63
C TYR A 252 17.20 -0.44 -1.32
N HIS A 253 16.76 -1.51 -0.67
CA HIS A 253 16.73 -2.83 -1.30
C HIS A 253 15.90 -2.81 -2.60
N VAL A 254 16.26 -3.69 -3.51
CA VAL A 254 15.47 -3.98 -4.71
C VAL A 254 14.45 -5.06 -4.33
N GLY A 255 13.18 -4.82 -4.61
CA GLY A 255 12.13 -5.81 -4.33
C GLY A 255 12.00 -6.87 -5.44
N PRO A 256 11.41 -8.05 -5.14
CA PRO A 256 11.26 -9.15 -6.08
C PRO A 256 10.48 -8.80 -7.36
N SER A 257 9.58 -7.81 -7.33
CA SER A 257 8.79 -7.44 -8.52
C SER A 257 9.64 -6.94 -9.69
N TYR A 258 10.85 -6.45 -9.45
CA TYR A 258 11.78 -6.12 -10.52
C TYR A 258 12.20 -7.37 -11.29
N PHE A 259 12.42 -8.48 -10.59
CA PHE A 259 12.81 -9.75 -11.19
C PHE A 259 11.68 -10.44 -11.96
N LEU A 260 10.43 -10.14 -11.67
CA LEU A 260 9.29 -10.63 -12.46
C LEU A 260 9.31 -10.11 -13.90
N LYS A 261 10.04 -9.01 -14.18
CA LYS A 261 10.31 -8.52 -15.54
C LYS A 261 11.09 -9.51 -16.41
N LEU A 262 11.77 -10.48 -15.80
CA LEU A 262 12.48 -11.52 -16.54
C LEU A 262 11.58 -12.28 -17.50
N LYS A 263 10.28 -12.45 -17.18
CA LYS A 263 9.29 -13.05 -18.08
C LYS A 263 9.14 -12.27 -19.39
N ASP A 264 9.15 -10.94 -19.31
CA ASP A 264 9.01 -10.05 -20.46
C ASP A 264 10.33 -9.90 -21.24
N LEU A 265 11.47 -10.30 -20.63
CA LEU A 265 12.83 -10.15 -21.16
C LEU A 265 13.42 -11.50 -21.61
N ASP A 266 12.63 -12.54 -21.83
CA ASP A 266 13.09 -13.89 -22.16
C ASP A 266 14.22 -14.38 -21.21
N TYR A 267 14.09 -14.05 -19.91
CA TYR A 267 15.06 -14.35 -18.84
C TYR A 267 16.48 -13.77 -19.08
N ASN A 268 16.56 -12.64 -19.78
CA ASN A 268 17.81 -11.92 -19.99
C ASN A 268 18.16 -11.05 -18.76
N TYR A 269 19.09 -11.52 -17.93
CA TYR A 269 19.54 -10.82 -16.72
C TYR A 269 20.33 -9.55 -17.02
N ASP A 270 21.07 -9.49 -18.15
CA ASP A 270 21.81 -8.28 -18.54
C ASP A 270 20.84 -7.16 -18.93
N ALA A 271 19.74 -7.50 -19.62
CA ALA A 271 18.68 -6.56 -19.92
C ALA A 271 17.96 -6.09 -18.64
N LEU A 272 17.67 -7.01 -17.70
CA LEU A 272 17.08 -6.64 -16.41
C LEU A 272 17.98 -5.67 -15.65
N TRP A 273 19.28 -5.92 -15.62
CA TRP A 273 20.24 -5.02 -15.00
C TRP A 273 20.27 -3.65 -15.66
N SER A 274 20.53 -3.62 -16.99
CA SER A 274 20.76 -2.37 -17.72
C SER A 274 19.53 -1.46 -17.77
N ASP A 275 18.34 -2.04 -17.91
CA ASP A 275 17.14 -1.30 -18.21
C ASP A 275 16.30 -0.96 -16.96
N TYR A 276 16.44 -1.75 -15.89
CA TYR A 276 15.58 -1.61 -14.69
C TYR A 276 16.37 -1.41 -13.40
N ILE A 277 17.34 -2.25 -13.09
CA ILE A 277 18.03 -2.23 -11.79
C ILE A 277 19.08 -1.12 -11.73
N LYS A 278 19.97 -1.07 -12.71
CA LYS A 278 21.04 -0.06 -12.76
C LYS A 278 20.53 1.38 -12.77
N PRO A 279 19.49 1.76 -13.54
CA PRO A 279 18.91 3.11 -13.47
C PRO A 279 18.37 3.46 -12.07
N LEU A 280 17.76 2.51 -11.37
CA LEU A 280 17.29 2.69 -10.00
C LEU A 280 18.46 2.95 -9.04
N LEU A 281 19.51 2.14 -9.12
CA LEU A 281 20.71 2.28 -8.28
C LEU A 281 21.45 3.60 -8.55
N ILE A 282 21.49 4.05 -9.79
CA ILE A 282 22.03 5.38 -10.16
C ILE A 282 21.29 6.50 -9.42
N GLU A 283 19.97 6.40 -9.33
CA GLU A 283 19.17 7.38 -8.59
C GLU A 283 19.47 7.35 -7.08
N TYR A 284 19.64 6.15 -6.52
CA TYR A 284 20.01 5.98 -5.10
C TYR A 284 21.35 6.62 -4.76
N LEU A 285 22.31 6.45 -5.66
CA LEU A 285 23.71 6.90 -5.50
C LEU A 285 23.92 8.35 -5.92
N ARG A 286 22.86 9.08 -6.32
CA ARG A 286 22.96 10.47 -6.75
C ARG A 286 23.56 11.34 -5.66
N GLY A 287 24.73 11.92 -5.96
CA GLY A 287 25.48 12.75 -5.05
C GLY A 287 26.51 12.01 -4.17
N SER A 288 26.67 10.72 -4.34
CA SER A 288 27.72 9.94 -3.68
C SER A 288 29.09 10.24 -4.32
N TYR A 289 30.14 10.37 -3.49
CA TYR A 289 31.48 10.70 -3.95
C TYR A 289 32.09 9.56 -4.79
N ASP A 290 31.91 8.32 -4.33
CA ASP A 290 32.54 7.11 -4.93
C ASP A 290 31.54 6.36 -5.83
N PHE A 291 30.67 7.11 -6.51
CA PHE A 291 29.55 6.60 -7.32
C PHE A 291 29.93 5.45 -8.24
N GLN A 292 31.07 5.59 -9.01
CA GLN A 292 31.48 4.57 -9.99
C GLN A 292 31.95 3.28 -9.32
N GLU A 293 32.68 3.39 -8.22
CA GLU A 293 33.18 2.25 -7.46
C GLU A 293 32.01 1.50 -6.81
N ILE A 294 31.10 2.22 -6.16
CA ILE A 294 29.93 1.62 -5.52
C ILE A 294 29.07 0.91 -6.57
N LEU A 295 28.79 1.56 -7.70
CA LEU A 295 28.00 0.96 -8.77
C LEU A 295 28.66 -0.30 -9.35
N GLY A 296 30.01 -0.30 -9.48
CA GLY A 296 30.80 -1.47 -9.88
C GLY A 296 30.63 -2.62 -8.89
N ASN A 297 30.75 -2.37 -7.60
CA ASN A 297 30.58 -3.40 -6.57
C ASN A 297 29.14 -3.99 -6.55
N LEU A 298 28.14 -3.17 -6.83
CA LEU A 298 26.75 -3.62 -6.94
C LEU A 298 26.53 -4.45 -8.22
N ASP A 299 27.18 -4.10 -9.32
CA ASP A 299 27.18 -4.86 -10.58
C ASP A 299 27.83 -6.24 -10.38
N ASP A 300 29.00 -6.29 -9.76
CA ASP A 300 29.69 -7.53 -9.43
C ASP A 300 28.84 -8.43 -8.53
N ALA A 301 28.19 -7.85 -7.49
CA ALA A 301 27.31 -8.60 -6.61
C ALA A 301 26.08 -9.17 -7.32
N TYR A 302 25.49 -8.41 -8.26
CA TYR A 302 24.37 -8.86 -9.08
C TYR A 302 24.78 -9.98 -10.04
N ASN A 303 26.01 -9.92 -10.61
CA ASN A 303 26.51 -10.86 -11.60
C ASN A 303 27.21 -12.09 -10.99
N THR A 304 27.39 -12.13 -9.66
CA THR A 304 27.88 -13.33 -8.98
C THR A 304 26.84 -14.43 -9.12
N ILE A 305 27.23 -15.58 -9.68
CA ILE A 305 26.42 -16.80 -9.81
C ILE A 305 26.94 -17.82 -8.80
N ASP A 306 26.05 -18.59 -8.20
CA ASP A 306 26.45 -19.69 -7.30
C ASP A 306 26.99 -20.85 -8.15
N ASP A 307 28.30 -21.03 -8.17
CA ASP A 307 29.01 -22.05 -8.97
C ASP A 307 29.01 -23.42 -8.25
N THR A 308 28.06 -23.66 -7.32
CA THR A 308 28.02 -24.92 -6.54
C THR A 308 27.33 -26.08 -7.24
N GLY A 309 27.04 -25.98 -8.56
CA GLY A 309 26.32 -26.98 -9.35
C GLY A 309 27.14 -28.03 -10.10
N ASP A 310 28.49 -27.90 -10.24
CA ASP A 310 29.30 -28.84 -11.04
C ASP A 310 30.62 -29.23 -10.35
N ALA A 311 30.53 -29.89 -9.21
CA ALA A 311 31.65 -30.59 -8.63
C ALA A 311 31.20 -31.89 -7.97
N ASP A 312 30.88 -32.92 -8.77
CA ASP A 312 31.16 -34.32 -8.47
C ASP A 312 30.69 -35.24 -9.60
N GLU A 313 31.50 -35.39 -10.63
CA GLU A 313 31.59 -36.63 -11.44
C GLU A 313 32.89 -36.66 -12.23
N SER A 314 34.02 -36.79 -11.52
CA SER A 314 35.23 -37.45 -12.10
C SER A 314 36.24 -37.71 -10.99
N ASP A 315 36.14 -38.85 -10.37
CA ASP A 315 37.29 -39.72 -10.03
C ASP A 315 36.76 -41.06 -9.50
N GLY A 316 36.67 -42.00 -10.41
CA GLY A 316 36.39 -43.41 -10.14
C GLY A 316 37.01 -44.27 -11.24
N GLN A 317 38.33 -44.37 -11.26
CA GLN A 317 39.03 -45.56 -11.80
C GLN A 317 40.19 -45.95 -10.89
#